data_9854452d26aa77cfd8c2b53655dd38cd
#
_entry.id   9854452d26aa77cfd8c2b53655dd38cd
#
_cell.length_a   1.000
_cell.length_b   1.000
_cell.length_c   1.000
_cell.angle_alpha   90.00
_cell.angle_beta   90.00
_cell.angle_gamma   90.00
#
_symmetry.space_group_name_H-M   'P 1'
#
loop_
_entity.id
_entity.type
_entity.pdbx_description
1 polymer ?
#
loop_
_entity_poly.entity_id
_entity_poly.type
_entity_poly.pdbx_seq_one_letter_code
_entity_poly.pdbx_strand_id
1 'polypeptide(L)'
;MEILGAQKPEYKAIPNTGGEKFILTAPWTVIIVWDFGYTRLTIKPGFVTDFASIPPMFRRIAGKPTDDPRCRLALLHDWLYAVKIVPRATADEIYCDGCRCVGIGVYKRNFEWAILRCFGGAAWREHDEADRAHALERSVIEDHLDCSPGELAAIIQEMKYENETD
;
A
#
# COMPACT_ATOMS: atom_id res chain seq x y z
N MET A 1 10.50 -3.60 -10.26
CA MET A 1 9.29 -2.85 -9.86
C MET A 1 9.70 -1.60 -9.08
N GLU A 2 9.07 -0.46 -9.30
CA GLU A 2 9.24 0.80 -8.57
C GLU A 2 7.86 1.31 -8.13
N ILE A 3 7.78 1.98 -6.97
CA ILE A 3 6.53 2.57 -6.46
C ILE A 3 6.75 4.07 -6.31
N LEU A 4 5.88 4.87 -6.93
CA LEU A 4 5.96 6.32 -7.03
C LEU A 4 4.66 6.98 -6.54
N GLY A 5 4.73 8.26 -6.18
CA GLY A 5 3.56 9.06 -5.82
C GLY A 5 2.85 8.67 -4.52
N ALA A 6 3.38 7.71 -3.75
CA ALA A 6 2.78 7.29 -2.50
C ALA A 6 3.00 8.34 -1.41
N GLN A 7 2.24 9.43 -1.45
CA GLN A 7 2.25 10.45 -0.39
C GLN A 7 1.64 9.92 0.91
N LYS A 8 1.82 10.67 2.00
CA LYS A 8 1.21 10.31 3.28
C LYS A 8 -0.32 10.37 3.15
N PRO A 9 -1.06 9.28 3.43
CA PRO A 9 -2.51 9.29 3.33
C PRO A 9 -3.14 10.18 4.41
N GLU A 10 -4.23 10.83 4.05
CA GLU A 10 -5.10 11.52 5.01
C GLU A 10 -6.16 10.56 5.56
N TYR A 11 -6.23 10.43 6.87
CA TYR A 11 -7.14 9.49 7.52
C TYR A 11 -7.58 9.97 8.90
N LYS A 12 -8.64 9.39 9.43
CA LYS A 12 -9.08 9.53 10.82
C LYS A 12 -9.33 8.18 11.47
N ALA A 13 -9.11 8.09 12.78
CA ALA A 13 -9.44 6.90 13.54
C ALA A 13 -10.96 6.67 13.57
N ILE A 14 -11.38 5.41 13.49
CA ILE A 14 -12.78 5.02 13.65
C ILE A 14 -13.05 4.86 15.15
N PRO A 15 -14.07 5.57 15.70
CA PRO A 15 -14.43 5.43 17.11
C PRO A 15 -14.80 3.98 17.48
N ASN A 16 -14.51 3.59 18.73
CA ASN A 16 -14.84 2.27 19.29
C ASN A 16 -14.12 1.07 18.64
N THR A 17 -13.04 1.30 17.88
CA THR A 17 -12.20 0.22 17.33
C THR A 17 -10.88 0.04 18.11
N GLY A 18 -10.77 0.62 19.31
CA GLY A 18 -9.53 0.60 20.09
C GLY A 18 -8.38 1.40 19.45
N GLY A 19 -8.68 2.23 18.43
CA GLY A 19 -7.68 2.97 17.67
C GLY A 19 -6.91 2.09 16.66
N GLU A 20 -7.46 0.93 16.30
CA GLU A 20 -6.82 -0.02 15.39
C GLU A 20 -7.33 0.09 13.94
N LYS A 21 -8.47 0.77 13.72
CA LYS A 21 -9.00 0.99 12.36
C LYS A 21 -9.09 2.47 12.03
N PHE A 22 -8.81 2.77 10.79
CA PHE A 22 -8.79 4.11 10.22
C PHE A 22 -9.61 4.15 8.95
N ILE A 23 -10.19 5.31 8.65
CA ILE A 23 -10.92 5.55 7.41
C ILE A 23 -10.22 6.67 6.64
N LEU A 24 -9.98 6.45 5.35
CA LEU A 24 -9.38 7.42 4.45
C LEU A 24 -10.32 8.62 4.28
N THR A 25 -9.80 9.84 4.41
CA THR A 25 -10.58 11.09 4.33
C THR A 25 -10.39 11.86 3.05
N ALA A 26 -9.28 11.63 2.33
CA ALA A 26 -8.98 12.19 1.02
C ALA A 26 -8.59 11.08 0.03
N PRO A 27 -8.67 11.31 -1.29
CA PRO A 27 -8.16 10.36 -2.27
C PRO A 27 -6.65 10.14 -2.07
N TRP A 28 -6.20 8.92 -2.23
CA TRP A 28 -4.79 8.57 -2.17
C TRP A 28 -4.39 7.85 -3.45
N THR A 29 -3.35 8.34 -4.12
CA THR A 29 -2.89 7.81 -5.41
C THR A 29 -1.49 7.26 -5.29
N VAL A 30 -1.25 6.12 -5.95
CA VAL A 30 0.07 5.50 -6.10
C VAL A 30 0.24 5.00 -7.52
N ILE A 31 1.47 5.06 -8.02
CA ILE A 31 1.85 4.47 -9.31
C ILE A 31 2.80 3.31 -9.05
N ILE A 32 2.46 2.16 -9.59
CA ILE A 32 3.28 0.95 -9.57
C ILE A 32 3.88 0.77 -10.96
N VAL A 33 5.18 0.89 -11.06
CA VAL A 33 5.92 0.74 -12.32
C VAL A 33 6.40 -0.70 -12.45
N TRP A 34 6.02 -1.32 -13.55
CA TRP A 34 6.44 -2.65 -13.96
C TRP A 34 7.50 -2.57 -15.06
N ASP A 35 8.06 -3.69 -15.47
CA ASP A 35 9.07 -3.73 -16.56
C ASP A 35 8.47 -3.37 -17.94
N PHE A 36 7.13 -3.44 -18.07
CA PHE A 36 6.39 -3.28 -19.33
C PHE A 36 5.29 -2.20 -19.28
N GLY A 37 5.26 -1.38 -18.22
CA GLY A 37 4.25 -0.33 -18.08
C GLY A 37 4.06 0.12 -16.65
N TYR A 38 2.94 0.76 -16.37
CA TYR A 38 2.59 1.16 -15.00
C TYR A 38 1.10 1.01 -14.73
N THR A 39 0.76 0.86 -13.47
CA THR A 39 -0.60 0.89 -12.96
C THR A 39 -0.75 2.11 -12.06
N ARG A 40 -1.70 3.00 -12.34
CA ARG A 40 -2.13 4.05 -11.43
C ARG A 40 -3.30 3.54 -10.62
N LEU A 41 -3.14 3.50 -9.30
CA LEU A 41 -4.19 3.15 -8.36
C LEU A 41 -4.58 4.38 -7.55
N THR A 42 -5.86 4.75 -7.57
CA THR A 42 -6.42 5.77 -6.68
C THR A 42 -7.41 5.13 -5.73
N ILE A 43 -7.16 5.19 -4.43
CA ILE A 43 -8.06 4.75 -3.37
C ILE A 43 -8.87 5.97 -2.92
N LYS A 44 -10.22 5.86 -3.00
CA LYS A 44 -11.15 6.94 -2.68
C LYS A 44 -11.38 7.06 -1.16
N PRO A 45 -11.84 8.22 -0.68
CA PRO A 45 -12.28 8.39 0.71
C PRO A 45 -13.33 7.34 1.10
N GLY A 46 -13.29 6.91 2.35
CA GLY A 46 -14.18 5.88 2.88
C GLY A 46 -13.59 4.47 2.89
N PHE A 47 -12.43 4.24 2.27
CA PHE A 47 -11.72 2.97 2.43
C PHE A 47 -11.26 2.81 3.88
N VAL A 48 -11.50 1.63 4.45
CA VAL A 48 -11.13 1.29 5.83
C VAL A 48 -9.83 0.48 5.82
N THR A 49 -8.88 0.88 6.65
CA THR A 49 -7.55 0.26 6.78
C THR A 49 -7.17 0.11 8.24
N ASP A 50 -6.33 -0.84 8.56
CA ASP A 50 -5.63 -0.95 9.84
C ASP A 50 -4.11 -0.66 9.70
N PHE A 51 -3.70 -0.27 8.49
CA PHE A 51 -2.31 -0.03 8.08
C PHE A 51 -1.41 -1.26 8.31
N ALA A 52 -1.85 -2.41 7.82
CA ALA A 52 -1.18 -3.69 7.93
C ALA A 52 -0.85 -4.03 9.40
N SER A 53 -1.87 -4.47 10.12
CA SER A 53 -1.78 -4.83 11.54
C SER A 53 -0.64 -5.80 11.81
N ILE A 54 0.44 -5.26 12.37
CA ILE A 54 1.53 -6.07 12.90
C ILE A 54 1.12 -6.56 14.29
N PRO A 55 1.24 -7.87 14.56
CA PRO A 55 0.92 -8.41 15.87
C PRO A 55 1.60 -7.61 16.99
N PRO A 56 0.92 -7.33 18.12
CA PRO A 56 1.41 -6.44 19.18
C PRO A 56 2.83 -6.73 19.66
N MET A 57 3.22 -7.99 19.67
CA MET A 57 4.57 -8.44 20.09
C MET A 57 5.69 -7.91 19.19
N PHE A 58 5.41 -7.56 17.93
CA PHE A 58 6.39 -7.06 16.97
C PHE A 58 6.36 -5.53 16.80
N ARG A 59 5.34 -4.84 17.35
CA ARG A 59 5.19 -3.37 17.23
C ARG A 59 6.37 -2.57 17.76
N ARG A 60 7.10 -3.14 18.74
CA ARG A 60 8.31 -2.50 19.30
C ARG A 60 9.43 -2.35 18.26
N ILE A 61 9.53 -3.26 17.31
CA ILE A 61 10.58 -3.28 16.27
C ILE A 61 10.06 -2.63 14.99
N ALA A 62 8.85 -2.97 14.56
CA ALA A 62 8.26 -2.48 13.33
C ALA A 62 7.78 -1.03 13.43
N GLY A 63 7.46 -0.53 14.64
CA GLY A 63 6.87 0.79 14.85
C GLY A 63 5.35 0.78 14.83
N LYS A 64 4.75 1.99 14.83
CA LYS A 64 3.29 2.13 14.78
C LYS A 64 2.80 1.92 13.34
N PRO A 65 1.58 1.39 13.15
CA PRO A 65 0.96 1.27 11.83
C PRO A 65 0.93 2.60 11.05
N THR A 66 0.72 3.70 11.77
CA THR A 66 0.59 5.06 11.23
C THR A 66 1.91 5.79 11.00
N ASP A 67 3.06 5.16 11.29
CA ASP A 67 4.36 5.80 11.07
C ASP A 67 4.64 5.97 9.57
N ASP A 68 5.02 7.20 9.18
CA ASP A 68 5.49 7.51 7.83
C ASP A 68 6.98 7.13 7.66
N PRO A 69 7.42 6.62 6.52
CA PRO A 69 6.67 6.38 5.28
C PRO A 69 5.94 5.01 5.23
N ARG A 70 5.98 4.22 6.28
CA ARG A 70 5.42 2.87 6.34
C ARG A 70 3.91 2.84 6.06
N CYS A 71 3.13 3.77 6.62
CA CYS A 71 1.66 3.81 6.45
C CYS A 71 1.23 3.91 4.98
N ARG A 72 2.04 4.50 4.12
CA ARG A 72 1.77 4.62 2.68
C ARG A 72 1.72 3.24 2.03
N LEU A 73 2.72 2.40 2.32
CA LEU A 73 2.82 1.05 1.77
C LEU A 73 1.86 0.08 2.45
N ALA A 74 1.58 0.29 3.73
CA ALA A 74 0.60 -0.47 4.48
C ALA A 74 -0.81 -0.28 3.91
N LEU A 75 -1.17 0.95 3.51
CA LEU A 75 -2.45 1.23 2.84
C LEU A 75 -2.58 0.46 1.51
N LEU A 76 -1.52 0.46 0.68
CA LEU A 76 -1.49 -0.32 -0.56
C LEU A 76 -1.63 -1.82 -0.28
N HIS A 77 -0.92 -2.33 0.74
CA HIS A 77 -0.97 -3.72 1.13
C HIS A 77 -2.36 -4.16 1.61
N ASP A 78 -3.02 -3.36 2.45
CA ASP A 78 -4.38 -3.62 2.92
C ASP A 78 -5.37 -3.64 1.77
N TRP A 79 -5.22 -2.72 0.80
CA TRP A 79 -6.03 -2.72 -0.40
C TRP A 79 -5.82 -4.00 -1.23
N LEU A 80 -4.57 -4.42 -1.45
CA LEU A 80 -4.25 -5.67 -2.17
C LEU A 80 -4.82 -6.90 -1.47
N TYR A 81 -4.82 -6.89 -0.13
CA TYR A 81 -5.40 -7.96 0.68
C TYR A 81 -6.93 -8.02 0.54
N ALA A 82 -7.59 -6.86 0.50
CA ALA A 82 -9.04 -6.79 0.33
C ALA A 82 -9.46 -7.21 -1.09
N VAL A 83 -8.81 -6.69 -2.14
CA VAL A 83 -9.23 -6.96 -3.54
C VAL A 83 -8.77 -8.30 -4.08
N LYS A 84 -7.67 -8.85 -3.57
CA LYS A 84 -7.12 -10.16 -3.96
C LYS A 84 -6.89 -10.32 -5.48
N ILE A 85 -6.51 -9.24 -6.17
CA ILE A 85 -6.20 -9.28 -7.61
C ILE A 85 -4.85 -9.94 -7.91
N VAL A 86 -3.99 -10.08 -6.90
CA VAL A 86 -2.74 -10.82 -6.97
C VAL A 86 -2.68 -11.86 -5.86
N PRO A 87 -1.87 -12.92 -5.98
CA PRO A 87 -1.64 -13.85 -4.88
C PRO A 87 -1.08 -13.14 -3.63
N ARG A 88 -1.42 -13.63 -2.44
CA ARG A 88 -0.92 -13.07 -1.17
C ARG A 88 0.59 -12.89 -1.13
N ALA A 89 1.33 -13.86 -1.69
CA ALA A 89 2.79 -13.78 -1.77
C ALA A 89 3.25 -12.52 -2.50
N THR A 90 2.62 -12.24 -3.65
CA THR A 90 2.92 -11.08 -4.48
C THR A 90 2.54 -9.78 -3.78
N ALA A 91 1.40 -9.73 -3.05
CA ALA A 91 1.03 -8.56 -2.26
C ALA A 91 2.09 -8.25 -1.17
N ASP A 92 2.60 -9.29 -0.47
CA ASP A 92 3.67 -9.14 0.52
C ASP A 92 5.00 -8.68 -0.11
N GLU A 93 5.31 -9.13 -1.33
CA GLU A 93 6.49 -8.71 -2.09
C GLU A 93 6.38 -7.24 -2.54
N ILE A 94 5.20 -6.82 -3.04
CA ILE A 94 4.92 -5.43 -3.40
C ILE A 94 5.13 -4.51 -2.18
N TYR A 95 4.67 -4.91 -1.00
CA TYR A 95 4.92 -4.18 0.24
C TYR A 95 6.43 -4.03 0.52
N CYS A 96 7.18 -5.13 0.46
CA CYS A 96 8.62 -5.15 0.73
C CYS A 96 9.41 -4.28 -0.25
N ASP A 97 9.08 -4.38 -1.55
CA ASP A 97 9.71 -3.57 -2.60
C ASP A 97 9.35 -2.10 -2.47
N GLY A 98 8.09 -1.80 -2.14
CA GLY A 98 7.65 -0.44 -1.85
C GLY A 98 8.39 0.16 -0.66
N CYS A 99 8.59 -0.61 0.41
CA CYS A 99 9.41 -0.19 1.55
C CYS A 99 10.84 0.19 1.14
N ARG A 100 11.41 -0.51 0.16
CA ARG A 100 12.71 -0.16 -0.43
C ARG A 100 12.65 1.18 -1.16
N CYS A 101 11.61 1.41 -1.96
CA CYS A 101 11.43 2.64 -2.74
C CYS A 101 11.32 3.90 -1.85
N VAL A 102 10.69 3.76 -0.67
CA VAL A 102 10.56 4.86 0.30
C VAL A 102 11.69 4.92 1.33
N GLY A 103 12.79 4.19 1.11
CA GLY A 103 14.01 4.28 1.93
C GLY A 103 13.99 3.53 3.25
N ILE A 104 13.06 2.59 3.46
CA ILE A 104 13.08 1.74 4.66
C ILE A 104 14.27 0.77 4.58
N GLY A 105 15.11 0.79 5.61
CA GLY A 105 16.34 -0.01 5.68
C GLY A 105 16.10 -1.52 5.56
N VAL A 106 17.06 -2.23 4.96
CA VAL A 106 16.95 -3.65 4.57
C VAL A 106 16.54 -4.58 5.72
N TYR A 107 17.08 -4.38 6.92
CA TYR A 107 16.76 -5.22 8.07
C TYR A 107 15.29 -5.04 8.51
N LYS A 108 14.83 -3.80 8.58
CA LYS A 108 13.46 -3.48 8.99
C LYS A 108 12.44 -4.01 7.99
N ARG A 109 12.60 -3.73 6.69
CA ARG A 109 11.67 -4.19 5.66
C ARG A 109 11.60 -5.72 5.56
N ASN A 110 12.76 -6.42 5.63
CA ASN A 110 12.78 -7.88 5.57
C ASN A 110 12.15 -8.49 6.83
N PHE A 111 12.32 -7.86 7.99
CA PHE A 111 11.66 -8.27 9.22
C PHE A 111 10.13 -8.11 9.11
N GLU A 112 9.64 -6.97 8.63
CA GLU A 112 8.21 -6.73 8.41
C GLU A 112 7.63 -7.69 7.36
N TRP A 113 8.34 -7.91 6.25
CA TRP A 113 7.97 -8.89 5.24
C TRP A 113 7.86 -10.32 5.82
N ALA A 114 8.82 -10.75 6.63
CA ALA A 114 8.77 -12.06 7.29
C ALA A 114 7.54 -12.18 8.21
N ILE A 115 7.19 -11.12 8.95
CA ILE A 115 5.98 -11.09 9.78
C ILE A 115 4.72 -11.25 8.91
N LEU A 116 4.61 -10.50 7.82
CA LEU A 116 3.47 -10.60 6.89
C LEU A 116 3.38 -12.02 6.31
N ARG A 117 4.49 -12.62 5.90
CA ARG A 117 4.54 -14.01 5.39
C ARG A 117 4.07 -15.03 6.42
N CYS A 118 4.49 -14.89 7.68
CA CYS A 118 4.15 -15.84 8.74
C CYS A 118 2.73 -15.64 9.29
N PHE A 119 2.29 -14.40 9.46
CA PHE A 119 1.06 -14.08 10.21
C PHE A 119 -0.06 -13.48 9.35
N GLY A 120 0.22 -12.92 8.18
CA GLY A 120 -0.77 -12.28 7.30
C GLY A 120 -1.82 -13.25 6.72
N GLY A 121 -1.62 -14.57 6.86
CA GLY A 121 -2.57 -15.55 6.35
C GLY A 121 -3.96 -15.51 7.00
N ALA A 122 -4.07 -15.09 8.26
CA ALA A 122 -5.35 -14.89 8.93
C ALA A 122 -6.09 -13.69 8.33
N ALA A 123 -5.45 -12.52 8.32
CA ALA A 123 -6.01 -11.30 7.71
C ALA A 123 -6.42 -11.51 6.24
N TRP A 124 -5.60 -12.21 5.45
CA TRP A 124 -5.95 -12.56 4.08
C TRP A 124 -7.25 -13.36 3.97
N ARG A 125 -7.50 -14.30 4.90
CA ARG A 125 -8.72 -15.12 4.89
C ARG A 125 -9.94 -14.40 5.42
N GLU A 126 -9.76 -13.43 6.32
CA GLU A 126 -10.84 -12.64 6.92
C GLU A 126 -11.54 -11.74 5.91
N HIS A 127 -10.83 -11.24 4.88
CA HIS A 127 -11.44 -10.47 3.80
C HIS A 127 -12.36 -11.36 2.96
N ASP A 128 -13.63 -11.04 2.96
CA ASP A 128 -14.67 -11.71 2.19
C ASP A 128 -15.01 -11.00 0.87
N GLU A 129 -16.04 -11.48 0.17
CA GLU A 129 -16.45 -10.88 -1.10
C GLU A 129 -17.08 -9.48 -0.92
N ALA A 130 -17.66 -9.20 0.24
CA ALA A 130 -18.21 -7.88 0.55
C ALA A 130 -17.08 -6.86 0.77
N ASP A 131 -16.01 -7.23 1.47
CA ASP A 131 -14.81 -6.40 1.62
C ASP A 131 -14.17 -6.11 0.26
N ARG A 132 -14.08 -7.14 -0.59
CA ARG A 132 -13.56 -7.01 -1.95
C ARG A 132 -14.39 -6.04 -2.78
N ALA A 133 -15.71 -6.20 -2.80
CA ALA A 133 -16.62 -5.33 -3.53
C ALA A 133 -16.51 -3.88 -3.04
N HIS A 134 -16.47 -3.68 -1.72
CA HIS A 134 -16.29 -2.36 -1.12
C HIS A 134 -14.95 -1.72 -1.52
N ALA A 135 -13.85 -2.49 -1.47
CA ALA A 135 -12.53 -1.99 -1.85
C ALA A 135 -12.46 -1.60 -3.34
N LEU A 136 -13.06 -2.40 -4.22
CA LEU A 136 -13.13 -2.10 -5.66
C LEU A 136 -14.00 -0.89 -5.95
N GLU A 137 -15.15 -0.74 -5.31
CA GLU A 137 -16.01 0.45 -5.43
C GLU A 137 -15.26 1.73 -5.02
N ARG A 138 -14.39 1.61 -4.02
CA ARG A 138 -13.56 2.71 -3.46
C ARG A 138 -12.22 2.87 -4.15
N SER A 139 -12.03 2.30 -5.34
CA SER A 139 -10.78 2.47 -6.08
C SER A 139 -11.03 2.78 -7.56
N VAL A 140 -10.00 3.33 -8.19
CA VAL A 140 -9.87 3.47 -9.64
C VAL A 140 -8.51 2.89 -10.01
N ILE A 141 -8.51 1.95 -10.95
CA ILE A 141 -7.32 1.29 -11.45
C ILE A 141 -7.19 1.67 -12.92
N GLU A 142 -6.05 2.24 -13.29
CA GLU A 142 -5.72 2.62 -14.66
C GLU A 142 -4.42 1.92 -15.04
N ASP A 143 -4.54 0.90 -15.89
CA ASP A 143 -3.39 0.15 -16.40
C ASP A 143 -2.91 0.75 -17.71
N HIS A 144 -1.62 1.08 -17.77
CA HIS A 144 -0.92 1.58 -18.93
C HIS A 144 0.20 0.58 -19.28
N LEU A 145 -0.18 -0.44 -20.03
CA LEU A 145 0.71 -1.51 -20.46
C LEU A 145 1.35 -1.13 -21.82
N ASP A 146 2.46 -1.77 -22.15
CA ASP A 146 3.18 -1.55 -23.42
C ASP A 146 3.73 -0.13 -23.60
N CYS A 147 4.05 0.56 -22.49
CA CYS A 147 4.74 1.84 -22.55
C CYS A 147 6.18 1.66 -23.05
N SER A 148 6.61 2.56 -23.95
CA SER A 148 8.03 2.61 -24.32
C SER A 148 8.91 3.02 -23.13
N PRO A 149 10.19 2.61 -23.09
CA PRO A 149 11.10 3.03 -22.03
C PRO A 149 11.22 4.56 -21.87
N GLY A 150 11.04 5.32 -22.94
CA GLY A 150 11.08 6.78 -22.92
C GLY A 150 9.84 7.39 -22.24
N GLU A 151 8.65 6.88 -22.52
CA GLU A 151 7.41 7.29 -21.86
C GLU A 151 7.44 6.96 -20.38
N LEU A 152 7.90 5.75 -20.02
CA LEU A 152 8.06 5.36 -18.62
C LEU A 152 9.02 6.28 -17.86
N ALA A 153 10.16 6.60 -18.47
CA ALA A 153 11.15 7.51 -17.88
C ALA A 153 10.58 8.93 -17.67
N ALA A 154 9.79 9.44 -18.61
CA ALA A 154 9.14 10.74 -18.50
C ALA A 154 8.15 10.79 -17.34
N ILE A 155 7.29 9.76 -17.21
CA ILE A 155 6.32 9.64 -16.10
C ILE A 155 7.03 9.54 -14.76
N ILE A 156 8.09 8.74 -14.66
CA ILE A 156 8.90 8.62 -13.44
C ILE A 156 9.48 9.97 -13.03
N GLN A 157 9.96 10.75 -14.00
CA GLN A 157 10.55 12.06 -13.75
C GLN A 157 9.49 13.08 -13.31
N GLU A 158 8.33 13.12 -13.97
CA GLU A 158 7.21 13.98 -13.60
C GLU A 158 6.75 13.73 -12.17
N MET A 159 6.54 12.47 -11.80
CA MET A 159 6.09 12.08 -10.46
C MET A 159 7.13 12.35 -9.37
N LYS A 160 8.42 12.29 -9.68
CA LYS A 160 9.48 12.67 -8.73
C LYS A 160 9.47 14.18 -8.48
N TYR A 161 9.24 14.98 -9.52
CA TYR A 161 9.17 16.44 -9.41
C TYR A 161 7.96 16.90 -8.58
N GLU A 162 6.78 16.29 -8.76
CA GLU A 162 5.59 16.61 -7.98
C GLU A 162 5.78 16.30 -6.48
N ASN A 163 6.54 15.25 -6.14
CA ASN A 163 6.82 14.89 -4.74
C ASN A 163 7.87 15.78 -4.05
N GLU A 164 8.67 16.53 -4.79
CA GLU A 164 9.69 17.44 -4.23
C GLU A 164 9.16 18.87 -4.00
N THR A 165 7.97 19.17 -4.53
CA THR A 165 7.36 20.52 -4.48
C THR A 165 6.25 20.67 -3.43
N ASP A 166 5.85 19.58 -2.77
CA ASP A 166 4.90 19.55 -1.64
C ASP A 166 5.60 19.31 -0.30
#